data_af594fecd8783c04156c72bbd5d63650
#
_entry.id   af594fecd8783c04156c72bbd5d63650
#
_cell.length_a   1.000
_cell.length_b   1.000
_cell.length_c   1.000
_cell.angle_alpha   90.00
_cell.angle_beta   90.00
_cell.angle_gamma   90.00
#
_symmetry.space_group_name_H-M   'P 1'
#
loop_
_entity.id
_entity.type
_entity.pdbx_description
1 polymer ?
#
loop_
_entity_poly.entity_id
_entity_poly.type
_entity_poly.pdbx_seq_one_letter_code
_entity_poly.pdbx_strand_id
1 'polypeptide(L)'
;MKIKRVLAVILCVAAVLSATSCSVIRYGNAPEVYGFAYSTEFFGKEETLPEKYKNAAATVTMCKNEREIAYVAISDAKKELTGVKFSFGEFSDGEHIFPADKIEGYKMSYAEKFSNEKQAYYTEPFGYIPLNDFTNNSKVASAENQAYALRFETSADTPAGIYRGKAAIEYDGGKKDIEVVVKVIDIT
;
A
#
# COMPACT_ATOMS: atom_id res chain seq x y z
N MET A 1 -3.72 40.68 -51.58
CA MET A 1 -2.56 40.29 -50.75
C MET A 1 -2.81 40.21 -49.26
N LYS A 2 -3.85 40.83 -48.70
CA LYS A 2 -4.20 40.80 -47.26
C LYS A 2 -4.86 39.48 -46.78
N ILE A 3 -5.71 38.85 -47.62
CA ILE A 3 -6.45 37.63 -47.27
C ILE A 3 -5.51 36.41 -47.05
N LYS A 4 -4.47 36.24 -47.87
CA LYS A 4 -3.50 35.14 -47.73
C LYS A 4 -2.69 35.18 -46.42
N ARG A 5 -2.42 36.40 -45.91
CA ARG A 5 -1.69 36.56 -44.63
C ARG A 5 -2.59 36.21 -43.41
N VAL A 6 -3.88 36.54 -43.51
CA VAL A 6 -4.85 36.19 -42.43
C VAL A 6 -5.07 34.68 -42.37
N LEU A 7 -5.17 34.00 -43.51
CA LEU A 7 -5.31 32.55 -43.54
C LEU A 7 -4.08 31.83 -42.96
N ALA A 8 -2.87 32.32 -43.24
CA ALA A 8 -1.63 31.75 -42.71
C ALA A 8 -1.54 31.91 -41.18
N VAL A 9 -1.99 33.04 -40.62
CA VAL A 9 -2.00 33.26 -39.16
C VAL A 9 -3.03 32.37 -38.49
N ILE A 10 -4.20 32.18 -39.07
CA ILE A 10 -5.26 31.28 -38.51
C ILE A 10 -4.77 29.82 -38.54
N LEU A 11 -4.09 29.38 -39.60
CA LEU A 11 -3.51 28.02 -39.66
C LEU A 11 -2.41 27.82 -38.63
N CYS A 12 -1.53 28.81 -38.39
CA CYS A 12 -0.51 28.73 -37.37
C CYS A 12 -1.08 28.69 -35.94
N VAL A 13 -2.13 29.47 -35.68
CA VAL A 13 -2.79 29.47 -34.38
C VAL A 13 -3.54 28.12 -34.13
N ALA A 14 -4.17 27.57 -35.16
CA ALA A 14 -4.80 26.24 -35.08
C ALA A 14 -3.77 25.13 -34.87
N ALA A 15 -2.60 25.19 -35.50
CA ALA A 15 -1.51 24.23 -35.30
C ALA A 15 -0.87 24.33 -33.91
N VAL A 16 -0.76 25.54 -33.34
CA VAL A 16 -0.27 25.72 -31.97
C VAL A 16 -1.29 25.24 -30.95
N LEU A 17 -2.58 25.46 -31.18
CA LEU A 17 -3.65 24.96 -30.30
C LEU A 17 -3.78 23.44 -30.37
N SER A 18 -3.51 22.80 -31.51
CA SER A 18 -3.51 21.32 -31.60
C SER A 18 -2.25 20.70 -31.00
N ALA A 19 -1.13 21.41 -30.98
CA ALA A 19 0.10 20.94 -30.31
C ALA A 19 0.04 21.07 -28.78
N THR A 20 -0.72 22.03 -28.26
CA THR A 20 -0.92 22.16 -26.81
C THR A 20 -2.02 21.24 -26.26
N SER A 21 -2.89 20.68 -27.10
CA SER A 21 -3.90 19.71 -26.67
C SER A 21 -3.37 18.28 -26.54
N CYS A 22 -2.11 18.00 -26.87
CA CYS A 22 -1.46 16.70 -26.68
C CYS A 22 -0.58 16.60 -25.43
N SER A 23 -0.54 17.60 -24.59
CA SER A 23 -0.23 17.37 -23.19
C SER A 23 -1.51 16.86 -22.52
N VAL A 24 -1.94 15.67 -22.89
CA VAL A 24 -2.69 14.82 -21.98
C VAL A 24 -1.80 14.79 -20.74
N ILE A 25 -2.18 15.56 -19.74
CA ILE A 25 -1.72 15.39 -18.38
C ILE A 25 -1.95 13.91 -18.13
N ARG A 26 -0.91 13.12 -18.33
CA ARG A 26 -0.84 11.78 -17.80
C ARG A 26 -0.74 11.98 -16.30
N TYR A 27 -1.86 12.21 -15.65
CA TYR A 27 -2.06 11.78 -14.31
C TYR A 27 -1.98 10.25 -14.39
N GLY A 28 -0.76 9.74 -14.54
CA GLY A 28 -0.47 8.41 -14.09
C GLY A 28 -0.74 8.49 -12.61
N ASN A 29 -1.90 8.02 -12.19
CA ASN A 29 -2.13 7.83 -10.79
C ASN A 29 -1.01 6.89 -10.37
N ALA A 30 -0.09 7.40 -9.58
CA ALA A 30 0.91 6.54 -8.95
C ALA A 30 0.15 5.51 -8.13
N PRO A 31 0.70 4.31 -7.94
CA PRO A 31 0.12 3.34 -7.03
C PRO A 31 -0.23 3.98 -5.70
N GLU A 32 -1.36 3.63 -5.16
CA GLU A 32 -1.86 4.10 -3.89
C GLU A 32 -1.48 3.12 -2.80
N VAL A 33 -1.11 3.64 -1.63
CA VAL A 33 -0.77 2.83 -0.46
C VAL A 33 -1.72 3.15 0.68
N TYR A 34 -2.00 2.13 1.47
CA TYR A 34 -2.99 2.16 2.52
C TYR A 34 -2.40 1.59 3.80
N GLY A 35 -2.55 2.31 4.91
CA GLY A 35 -2.19 1.84 6.24
C GLY A 35 -3.46 1.66 7.07
N PHE A 36 -3.60 0.51 7.72
CA PHE A 36 -4.80 0.17 8.47
C PHE A 36 -4.54 0.31 9.96
N ALA A 37 -5.46 1.01 10.64
CA ALA A 37 -5.51 1.01 12.08
C ALA A 37 -6.28 -0.22 12.51
N TYR A 38 -5.62 -1.12 13.26
CA TYR A 38 -6.18 -2.33 13.88
C TYR A 38 -7.46 -2.79 13.16
N SER A 39 -7.32 -3.66 12.21
CA SER A 39 -8.40 -3.90 11.27
C SER A 39 -8.97 -5.30 11.46
N THR A 40 -10.23 -5.33 11.84
CA THR A 40 -11.11 -6.47 11.58
C THR A 40 -11.65 -6.44 10.15
N GLU A 41 -11.38 -5.40 9.38
CA GLU A 41 -11.82 -5.26 8.01
C GLU A 41 -10.78 -5.92 7.10
N PHE A 42 -11.14 -7.05 6.53
CA PHE A 42 -10.37 -7.73 5.50
C PHE A 42 -10.99 -7.40 4.14
N PHE A 43 -10.14 -7.07 3.19
CA PHE A 43 -10.57 -6.71 1.83
C PHE A 43 -10.12 -7.80 0.87
N GLY A 44 -11.01 -8.17 -0.05
CA GLY A 44 -10.69 -9.01 -1.19
C GLY A 44 -9.72 -8.31 -2.14
N LYS A 45 -9.11 -9.08 -3.02
CA LYS A 45 -8.15 -8.54 -3.99
C LYS A 45 -8.74 -7.44 -4.88
N GLU A 46 -9.99 -7.63 -5.30
CA GLU A 46 -10.70 -6.76 -6.25
C GLU A 46 -11.56 -5.68 -5.54
N GLU A 47 -11.52 -5.65 -4.21
CA GLU A 47 -12.30 -4.67 -3.45
C GLU A 47 -11.65 -3.29 -3.46
N THR A 48 -12.46 -2.26 -3.59
CA THR A 48 -11.98 -0.87 -3.44
C THR A 48 -11.66 -0.59 -1.99
N LEU A 49 -10.40 -0.25 -1.72
CA LEU A 49 -9.97 0.10 -0.39
C LEU A 49 -10.53 1.47 0.03
N PRO A 50 -11.00 1.61 1.29
CA PRO A 50 -11.57 2.87 1.75
C PRO A 50 -10.55 4.02 1.76
N GLU A 51 -10.98 5.17 1.26
CA GLU A 51 -10.14 6.38 1.13
C GLU A 51 -9.54 6.84 2.48
N LYS A 52 -10.22 6.57 3.60
CA LYS A 52 -9.73 6.89 4.96
C LYS A 52 -8.40 6.25 5.32
N TYR A 53 -8.04 5.15 4.64
CA TYR A 53 -6.78 4.43 4.87
C TYR A 53 -5.67 4.81 3.88
N LYS A 54 -5.99 5.57 2.86
CA LYS A 54 -5.04 6.00 1.85
C LYS A 54 -4.00 6.95 2.44
N ASN A 55 -2.73 6.59 2.29
CA ASN A 55 -1.59 7.28 2.89
C ASN A 55 -1.69 7.45 4.42
N ALA A 56 -2.58 6.72 5.07
CA ALA A 56 -2.68 6.71 6.52
C ALA A 56 -1.55 5.87 7.14
N ALA A 57 -1.21 6.14 8.40
CA ALA A 57 -0.31 5.27 9.14
C ALA A 57 -1.00 3.93 9.45
N ALA A 58 -0.27 2.84 9.31
CA ALA A 58 -0.70 1.57 9.85
C ALA A 58 -0.45 1.59 11.36
N THR A 59 -1.47 1.30 12.17
CA THR A 59 -1.35 1.42 13.62
C THR A 59 -1.76 0.15 14.32
N VAL A 60 -1.05 -0.17 15.41
CA VAL A 60 -1.40 -1.26 16.30
C VAL A 60 -1.20 -0.81 17.75
N THR A 61 -2.07 -1.28 18.62
CA THR A 61 -1.94 -1.09 20.07
C THR A 61 -1.91 -2.45 20.73
N MET A 62 -0.94 -2.70 21.57
CA MET A 62 -0.72 -4.00 22.21
C MET A 62 -0.23 -3.81 23.64
N CYS A 63 -0.50 -4.80 24.49
CA CYS A 63 0.05 -4.91 25.83
C CYS A 63 1.39 -5.65 25.80
N LYS A 64 2.03 -5.80 26.95
CA LYS A 64 3.18 -6.71 27.12
C LYS A 64 2.72 -8.17 26.98
N ASN A 65 3.62 -9.02 26.48
CA ASN A 65 3.37 -10.45 26.21
C ASN A 65 2.24 -10.71 25.17
N GLU A 66 2.05 -9.78 24.24
CA GLU A 66 1.07 -9.91 23.16
C GLU A 66 1.72 -10.03 21.78
N ARG A 67 0.91 -10.50 20.84
CA ARG A 67 1.20 -10.48 19.40
C ARG A 67 0.09 -9.75 18.69
N GLU A 68 0.48 -8.75 17.88
CA GLU A 68 -0.45 -7.95 17.12
C GLU A 68 0.05 -7.70 15.71
N ILE A 69 -0.85 -7.34 14.81
CA ILE A 69 -0.56 -7.19 13.38
C ILE A 69 -0.98 -5.83 12.88
N ALA A 70 -0.03 -5.13 12.25
CA ALA A 70 -0.30 -3.96 11.44
C ALA A 70 -0.41 -4.36 9.97
N TYR A 71 -1.39 -3.81 9.24
CA TYR A 71 -1.61 -4.10 7.83
C TYR A 71 -1.31 -2.90 6.96
N VAL A 72 -0.70 -3.16 5.81
CA VAL A 72 -0.50 -2.20 4.75
C VAL A 72 -0.90 -2.81 3.41
N ALA A 73 -1.34 -2.01 2.46
CA ALA A 73 -1.66 -2.52 1.13
C ALA A 73 -1.19 -1.55 0.04
N ILE A 74 -1.02 -2.08 -1.16
CA ILE A 74 -0.80 -1.32 -2.38
C ILE A 74 -1.85 -1.70 -3.41
N SER A 75 -2.30 -0.72 -4.16
CA SER A 75 -3.22 -0.88 -5.29
C SER A 75 -2.87 0.10 -6.41
N ASP A 76 -3.11 -0.29 -7.65
CA ASP A 76 -3.14 0.64 -8.80
C ASP A 76 -4.37 0.34 -9.66
N ALA A 77 -5.26 1.31 -9.75
CA ALA A 77 -6.51 1.15 -10.48
C ALA A 77 -6.33 1.00 -12.01
N LYS A 78 -5.14 1.30 -12.55
CA LYS A 78 -4.94 1.43 -14.02
C LYS A 78 -3.86 0.54 -14.58
N LYS A 79 -2.91 0.09 -13.78
CA LYS A 79 -1.74 -0.64 -14.26
C LYS A 79 -1.44 -1.86 -13.38
N GLU A 80 -0.95 -2.90 -14.03
CA GLU A 80 -0.28 -3.98 -13.33
C GLU A 80 1.01 -3.44 -12.69
N LEU A 81 1.25 -3.79 -11.44
CA LEU A 81 2.51 -3.55 -10.76
C LEU A 81 3.34 -4.83 -10.81
N THR A 82 4.58 -4.70 -11.26
CA THR A 82 5.56 -5.78 -11.31
C THR A 82 6.71 -5.52 -10.36
N GLY A 83 7.45 -6.57 -9.99
CA GLY A 83 8.58 -6.45 -9.08
C GLY A 83 8.19 -5.96 -7.68
N VAL A 84 6.95 -6.18 -7.25
CA VAL A 84 6.46 -5.66 -5.97
C VAL A 84 7.12 -6.40 -4.82
N LYS A 85 7.84 -5.64 -3.99
CA LYS A 85 8.55 -6.11 -2.80
C LYS A 85 8.16 -5.28 -1.60
N PHE A 86 8.02 -5.95 -0.47
CA PHE A 86 7.73 -5.32 0.82
C PHE A 86 8.95 -5.41 1.73
N SER A 87 9.24 -4.33 2.42
CA SER A 87 10.31 -4.26 3.43
C SER A 87 9.89 -3.35 4.58
N PHE A 88 10.61 -3.41 5.67
CA PHE A 88 10.41 -2.52 6.82
C PHE A 88 11.74 -2.20 7.47
N GLY A 89 11.80 -1.05 8.13
CA GLY A 89 12.97 -0.59 8.85
C GLY A 89 12.86 -0.81 10.37
N GLU A 90 13.70 -0.10 11.08
CA GLU A 90 13.70 -0.05 12.54
C GLU A 90 12.48 0.71 13.06
N PHE A 91 12.01 0.31 14.24
CA PHE A 91 10.95 0.97 14.99
C PHE A 91 11.51 1.49 16.31
N SER A 92 11.33 2.79 16.58
CA SER A 92 11.88 3.44 17.78
C SER A 92 10.89 4.42 18.37
N ASP A 93 10.92 4.59 19.70
CA ASP A 93 10.21 5.64 20.42
C ASP A 93 11.10 6.86 20.72
N GLY A 94 12.37 6.82 20.27
CA GLY A 94 13.40 7.82 20.50
C GLY A 94 14.38 7.46 21.62
N GLU A 95 13.99 6.62 22.56
CA GLU A 95 14.84 6.10 23.64
C GLU A 95 15.15 4.61 23.46
N HIS A 96 14.17 3.86 22.96
CA HIS A 96 14.27 2.42 22.79
C HIS A 96 14.03 2.04 21.32
N ILE A 97 14.63 0.91 20.95
CA ILE A 97 14.41 0.27 19.65
C ILE A 97 13.57 -0.99 19.90
N PHE A 98 12.51 -1.16 19.13
CA PHE A 98 11.71 -2.39 19.16
C PHE A 98 12.57 -3.54 18.62
N PRO A 99 12.67 -4.69 19.33
CA PRO A 99 13.57 -5.77 18.93
C PRO A 99 13.23 -6.30 17.52
N ALA A 100 14.24 -6.32 16.63
CA ALA A 100 14.04 -6.71 15.23
C ALA A 100 13.63 -8.18 15.07
N ASP A 101 14.08 -9.06 15.96
CA ASP A 101 13.71 -10.49 16.02
C ASP A 101 12.28 -10.72 16.50
N LYS A 102 11.61 -9.66 16.93
CA LYS A 102 10.19 -9.63 17.35
C LYS A 102 9.26 -9.03 16.29
N ILE A 103 9.78 -8.81 15.08
CA ILE A 103 9.02 -8.27 13.95
C ILE A 103 9.12 -9.24 12.79
N GLU A 104 7.98 -9.67 12.29
CA GLU A 104 7.92 -10.55 11.13
C GLU A 104 7.03 -9.95 10.03
N GLY A 105 7.51 -10.04 8.79
CA GLY A 105 6.79 -9.59 7.61
C GLY A 105 6.10 -10.73 6.88
N TYR A 106 4.88 -10.50 6.42
CA TYR A 106 4.08 -11.46 5.68
C TYR A 106 3.41 -10.80 4.47
N LYS A 107 3.22 -11.60 3.43
CA LYS A 107 2.32 -11.29 2.33
C LYS A 107 0.97 -11.95 2.56
N MET A 108 -0.12 -11.21 2.36
CA MET A 108 -1.47 -11.79 2.38
C MET A 108 -1.67 -12.68 1.17
N SER A 109 -2.16 -13.90 1.39
CA SER A 109 -2.69 -14.76 0.35
C SER A 109 -4.20 -14.64 0.26
N TYR A 110 -4.75 -14.92 -0.92
CA TYR A 110 -6.18 -14.82 -1.20
C TYR A 110 -6.69 -16.14 -1.77
N ALA A 111 -7.91 -16.48 -1.43
CA ALA A 111 -8.62 -17.63 -1.98
C ALA A 111 -9.87 -17.17 -2.72
N GLU A 112 -10.17 -17.82 -3.84
CA GLU A 112 -11.44 -17.61 -4.53
C GLU A 112 -12.56 -18.36 -3.81
N LYS A 113 -13.67 -17.68 -3.61
CA LYS A 113 -14.92 -18.26 -3.11
C LYS A 113 -16.07 -17.91 -4.02
N PHE A 114 -17.03 -18.81 -4.13
CA PHE A 114 -18.26 -18.57 -4.85
C PHE A 114 -19.34 -18.05 -3.90
N SER A 115 -19.88 -16.88 -4.21
CA SER A 115 -21.04 -16.32 -3.51
C SER A 115 -22.34 -16.78 -4.15
N ASN A 116 -23.13 -17.57 -3.44
CA ASN A 116 -24.47 -17.95 -3.88
C ASN A 116 -25.42 -16.76 -3.98
N GLU A 117 -25.23 -15.74 -3.15
CA GLU A 117 -26.04 -14.53 -3.16
C GLU A 117 -25.76 -13.67 -4.39
N LYS A 118 -24.48 -13.46 -4.70
CA LYS A 118 -24.03 -12.64 -5.85
C LYS A 118 -23.95 -13.43 -7.16
N GLN A 119 -24.08 -14.77 -7.10
CA GLN A 119 -23.86 -15.68 -8.25
C GLN A 119 -22.53 -15.41 -8.97
N ALA A 120 -21.49 -15.09 -8.20
CA ALA A 120 -20.16 -14.71 -8.71
C ALA A 120 -19.04 -15.20 -7.79
N TYR A 121 -17.86 -15.39 -8.38
CA TYR A 121 -16.64 -15.58 -7.61
C TYR A 121 -16.13 -14.25 -7.05
N TYR A 122 -15.56 -14.31 -5.87
CA TYR A 122 -14.89 -13.20 -5.22
C TYR A 122 -13.65 -13.73 -4.49
N THR A 123 -12.70 -12.87 -4.21
CA THR A 123 -11.54 -13.24 -3.40
C THR A 123 -11.70 -12.78 -1.97
N GLU A 124 -11.16 -13.55 -1.05
CA GLU A 124 -11.05 -13.16 0.36
C GLU A 124 -9.64 -13.46 0.89
N PRO A 125 -9.17 -12.72 1.88
CA PRO A 125 -7.94 -13.06 2.58
C PRO A 125 -8.03 -14.46 3.18
N PHE A 126 -7.02 -15.28 2.88
CA PHE A 126 -7.01 -16.69 3.29
C PHE A 126 -5.91 -16.99 4.33
N GLY A 127 -4.77 -16.31 4.24
CA GLY A 127 -3.65 -16.59 5.15
C GLY A 127 -2.44 -15.71 4.90
N TYR A 128 -1.39 -15.98 5.65
CA TYR A 128 -0.15 -15.23 5.65
C TYR A 128 0.99 -16.08 5.10
N ILE A 129 1.71 -15.56 4.12
CA ILE A 129 2.91 -16.17 3.57
C ILE A 129 4.11 -15.41 4.13
N PRO A 130 4.99 -16.05 4.90
CA PRO A 130 6.21 -15.41 5.40
C PRO A 130 7.04 -14.85 4.26
N LEU A 131 7.55 -13.63 4.42
CA LEU A 131 8.39 -13.00 3.43
C LEU A 131 9.80 -13.58 3.45
N ASN A 132 10.26 -13.96 2.28
CA ASN A 132 11.63 -14.36 1.99
C ASN A 132 11.96 -13.98 0.54
N ASP A 133 13.14 -14.27 0.05
CA ASP A 133 13.59 -13.89 -1.30
C ASP A 133 12.67 -14.39 -2.43
N PHE A 134 11.99 -15.52 -2.22
CA PHE A 134 11.06 -16.08 -3.21
C PHE A 134 9.65 -15.52 -3.10
N THR A 135 9.13 -15.36 -1.88
CA THR A 135 7.76 -14.91 -1.65
C THR A 135 7.62 -13.40 -1.72
N ASN A 136 8.72 -12.68 -1.50
CA ASN A 136 8.78 -11.21 -1.55
C ASN A 136 9.08 -10.69 -2.97
N ASN A 137 8.39 -11.23 -3.95
CA ASN A 137 8.37 -10.72 -5.33
C ASN A 137 7.01 -11.05 -5.92
N SER A 138 6.21 -10.04 -6.15
CA SER A 138 4.82 -10.20 -6.55
C SER A 138 4.48 -9.38 -7.78
N LYS A 139 3.38 -9.77 -8.41
CA LYS A 139 2.64 -8.95 -9.35
C LYS A 139 1.30 -8.60 -8.73
N VAL A 140 0.84 -7.38 -8.95
CA VAL A 140 -0.48 -6.91 -8.56
C VAL A 140 -1.18 -6.45 -9.83
N ALA A 141 -2.24 -7.13 -10.23
CA ALA A 141 -2.95 -6.78 -11.45
C ALA A 141 -3.62 -5.40 -11.31
N SER A 142 -3.94 -4.78 -12.42
CA SER A 142 -4.66 -3.49 -12.38
C SER A 142 -6.01 -3.67 -11.69
N ALA A 143 -6.35 -2.70 -10.84
CA ALA A 143 -7.54 -2.71 -9.99
C ALA A 143 -7.58 -3.82 -8.91
N GLU A 144 -6.45 -4.51 -8.68
CA GLU A 144 -6.29 -5.41 -7.55
C GLU A 144 -5.50 -4.77 -6.41
N ASN A 145 -5.65 -5.36 -5.23
CA ASN A 145 -4.91 -5.04 -4.02
C ASN A 145 -3.90 -6.13 -3.69
N GLN A 146 -2.75 -5.74 -3.14
CA GLN A 146 -1.89 -6.66 -2.40
C GLN A 146 -1.67 -6.12 -1.00
N ALA A 147 -2.11 -6.88 -0.01
CA ALA A 147 -1.87 -6.56 1.39
C ALA A 147 -0.65 -7.29 1.92
N TYR A 148 0.00 -6.63 2.87
CA TYR A 148 1.12 -7.14 3.67
C TYR A 148 0.81 -6.94 5.14
N ALA A 149 1.38 -7.79 5.97
CA ALA A 149 1.22 -7.75 7.41
C ALA A 149 2.59 -7.65 8.09
N LEU A 150 2.68 -6.83 9.12
CA LEU A 150 3.78 -6.79 10.07
C LEU A 150 3.27 -7.32 11.40
N ARG A 151 3.76 -8.47 11.83
CA ARG A 151 3.48 -9.03 13.13
C ARG A 151 4.52 -8.55 14.13
N PHE A 152 4.08 -7.96 15.21
CA PHE A 152 4.87 -7.54 16.34
C PHE A 152 4.61 -8.48 17.52
N GLU A 153 5.67 -8.79 18.26
CA GLU A 153 5.61 -9.57 19.49
C GLU A 153 6.29 -8.80 20.61
N THR A 154 5.60 -8.58 21.71
CA THR A 154 6.16 -7.99 22.92
C THR A 154 6.47 -9.07 23.95
N SER A 155 7.41 -8.80 24.84
CA SER A 155 7.70 -9.55 26.05
C SER A 155 7.35 -8.73 27.28
N ALA A 156 7.49 -9.33 28.48
CA ALA A 156 7.36 -8.61 29.75
C ALA A 156 8.35 -7.44 29.87
N ASP A 157 9.52 -7.59 29.24
CA ASP A 157 10.61 -6.60 29.29
C ASP A 157 10.53 -5.54 28.18
N THR A 158 9.57 -5.66 27.26
CA THR A 158 9.42 -4.66 26.20
C THR A 158 9.00 -3.33 26.83
N PRO A 159 9.77 -2.24 26.66
CA PRO A 159 9.39 -0.95 27.22
C PRO A 159 8.06 -0.46 26.65
N ALA A 160 7.22 0.10 27.51
CA ALA A 160 6.00 0.79 27.05
C ALA A 160 6.38 2.07 26.31
N GLY A 161 5.74 2.35 25.18
CA GLY A 161 6.09 3.50 24.35
C GLY A 161 5.31 3.55 23.05
N ILE A 162 5.58 4.56 22.25
CA ILE A 162 5.03 4.70 20.89
C ILE A 162 6.16 4.58 19.89
N TYR A 163 6.38 3.38 19.41
CA TYR A 163 7.41 3.07 18.42
C TYR A 163 6.92 3.44 17.02
N ARG A 164 7.73 4.19 16.30
CA ARG A 164 7.48 4.63 14.94
C ARG A 164 8.53 4.07 14.01
N GLY A 165 8.09 3.58 12.87
CA GLY A 165 8.96 3.08 11.82
C GLY A 165 8.29 3.24 10.47
N LYS A 166 8.93 2.71 9.43
CA LYS A 166 8.39 2.73 8.07
C LYS A 166 8.37 1.34 7.48
N ALA A 167 7.27 1.02 6.86
CA ALA A 167 7.20 -0.03 5.85
C ALA A 167 7.38 0.60 4.47
N ALA A 168 7.97 -0.15 3.55
CA ALA A 168 8.19 0.26 2.19
C ALA A 168 7.68 -0.79 1.21
N ILE A 169 7.01 -0.34 0.16
CA ILE A 169 6.60 -1.17 -0.96
C ILE A 169 7.32 -0.63 -2.21
N GLU A 170 8.26 -1.43 -2.72
CA GLU A 170 8.98 -1.17 -3.95
C GLU A 170 8.28 -1.88 -5.11
N TYR A 171 8.35 -1.31 -6.30
CA TYR A 171 7.81 -1.87 -7.54
C TYR A 171 8.59 -1.33 -8.73
N ASP A 172 8.45 -1.96 -9.89
CA ASP A 172 9.10 -1.48 -11.11
C ASP A 172 8.60 -0.07 -11.45
N GLY A 173 9.46 0.91 -11.25
CA GLY A 173 9.16 2.32 -11.49
C GLY A 173 9.00 3.20 -10.25
N GLY A 174 9.14 2.63 -9.03
CA GLY A 174 9.11 3.46 -7.83
C GLY A 174 9.08 2.75 -6.49
N LYS A 175 8.83 3.56 -5.48
CA LYS A 175 8.73 3.13 -4.08
C LYS A 175 7.67 3.95 -3.37
N LYS A 176 6.97 3.35 -2.45
CA LYS A 176 6.05 4.00 -1.51
C LYS A 176 6.42 3.61 -0.09
N ASP A 177 6.49 4.62 0.76
CA ASP A 177 6.69 4.44 2.20
C ASP A 177 5.36 4.67 2.93
N ILE A 178 5.13 3.88 3.97
CA ILE A 178 3.99 3.99 4.88
C ILE A 178 4.53 4.07 6.30
N GLU A 179 4.06 5.03 7.08
CA GLU A 179 4.35 5.07 8.51
C GLU A 179 3.65 3.88 9.21
N VAL A 180 4.35 3.25 10.12
CA VAL A 180 3.80 2.22 10.99
C VAL A 180 4.03 2.64 12.43
N VAL A 181 2.98 2.60 13.24
CA VAL A 181 2.98 3.03 14.64
C VAL A 181 2.57 1.87 15.53
N VAL A 182 3.45 1.49 16.44
CA VAL A 182 3.20 0.44 17.44
C VAL A 182 3.14 1.09 18.81
N LYS A 183 1.98 1.05 19.44
CA LYS A 183 1.79 1.53 20.81
C LYS A 183 1.83 0.36 21.78
N VAL A 184 2.85 0.30 22.60
CA VAL A 184 2.98 -0.69 23.69
C VAL A 184 2.47 -0.06 24.98
N ILE A 185 1.48 -0.72 25.60
CA ILE A 185 0.87 -0.31 26.87
C ILE A 185 1.50 -1.12 28.01
N ASP A 186 1.77 -0.46 29.14
CA ASP A 186 2.35 -1.10 30.32
C ASP A 186 1.30 -1.91 31.13
N ILE A 187 0.80 -2.96 30.48
CA ILE A 187 -0.10 -3.93 31.06
C ILE A 187 0.45 -5.32 30.74
N THR A 188 0.51 -6.19 31.72
CA THR A 188 0.97 -7.61 31.63
C THR A 188 -0.14 -8.57 31.95
#